data_8fce61e75e7d24fe60341a12c25acd3d
#
_entry.id   8fce61e75e7d24fe60341a12c25acd3d
#
_cell.length_a   1.000
_cell.length_b   1.000
_cell.length_c   1.000
_cell.angle_alpha   90.00
_cell.angle_beta   90.00
_cell.angle_gamma   90.00
#
_symmetry.space_group_name_H-M   'P 1'
#
loop_
_entity.id
_entity.type
_entity.pdbx_description
1 polymer ?
#
loop_
_entity_poly.entity_id
_entity_poly.type
_entity_poly.pdbx_seq_one_letter_code
_entity_poly.pdbx_strand_id
1 'polypeptide(L)'
;MRHRYILIHYHIFKNAGTTILWALERAFGNAFRSVDEDFDHGRVPKSELVRFVKQNRQVAALSGHLFCLPAPKHERYRFLELCFLRHPLDRLQSAYHYTRRLENTDDINVAQARALSLPDYLLWLRENQPYNLINVQTCVLGNRGRYFFPPSPYHLERAIACMRELAVLGIVERFDDGLIAAEFYLKSVFPDLDLSYVSQQVRPGRPVTLAERLDEMRRQCGDDLYRKLEAWNDLDLQLLEAGEAEFARRFQFIPHIEQRQHEFRARCDALRDQRMAA
;
A
#
# COMPACT_ATOMS: atom_id res chain seq x y z
N MET A 1 -9.82 11.30 -29.98
CA MET A 1 -10.69 10.57 -29.02
C MET A 1 -10.38 11.03 -27.59
N ARG A 2 -11.40 11.31 -26.77
CA ARG A 2 -11.19 11.67 -25.37
C ARG A 2 -10.93 10.39 -24.57
N HIS A 3 -9.76 10.28 -23.91
CA HIS A 3 -9.45 9.16 -23.05
C HIS A 3 -10.31 9.21 -21.78
N ARG A 4 -10.68 8.02 -21.26
CA ARG A 4 -11.23 7.87 -19.93
C ARG A 4 -10.09 7.47 -18.99
N TYR A 5 -9.94 8.20 -17.90
CA TYR A 5 -8.91 7.98 -16.89
C TYR A 5 -9.48 7.17 -15.73
N ILE A 6 -8.72 6.23 -15.24
CA ILE A 6 -9.06 5.37 -14.11
C ILE A 6 -7.87 5.34 -13.15
N LEU A 7 -8.07 5.76 -11.92
CA LEU A 7 -7.08 5.60 -10.85
C LEU A 7 -7.11 4.14 -10.37
N ILE A 8 -5.94 3.51 -10.25
CA ILE A 8 -5.79 2.16 -9.70
C ILE A 8 -4.87 2.23 -8.50
N HIS A 9 -5.40 1.95 -7.32
CA HIS A 9 -4.61 1.75 -6.12
C HIS A 9 -4.21 0.28 -5.98
N TYR A 10 -2.90 0.03 -6.08
CA TYR A 10 -2.32 -1.27 -5.75
C TYR A 10 -2.18 -1.40 -4.25
N HIS A 11 -3.10 -2.15 -3.65
CA HIS A 11 -3.19 -2.32 -2.22
C HIS A 11 -2.21 -3.42 -1.76
N ILE A 12 -0.94 -3.08 -1.54
CA ILE A 12 0.00 -3.99 -0.88
C ILE A 12 -0.43 -4.16 0.57
N PHE A 13 -0.56 -5.41 1.02
CA PHE A 13 -1.03 -5.74 2.38
C PHE A 13 -0.19 -5.05 3.46
N LYS A 14 -0.85 -4.31 4.34
CA LYS A 14 -0.31 -3.50 5.44
C LYS A 14 0.53 -2.28 5.02
N ASN A 15 0.36 -1.78 3.81
CA ASN A 15 0.92 -0.51 3.36
C ASN A 15 -0.13 0.64 3.44
N ALA A 16 -0.81 0.76 4.58
CA ALA A 16 -1.83 1.78 4.86
C ALA A 16 -3.07 1.75 3.93
N GLY A 17 -3.28 0.64 3.20
CA GLY A 17 -4.31 0.52 2.19
C GLY A 17 -5.73 0.81 2.69
N THR A 18 -6.09 0.42 3.92
CA THR A 18 -7.42 0.70 4.48
C THR A 18 -7.70 2.20 4.61
N THR A 19 -6.69 3.00 4.98
CA THR A 19 -6.83 4.46 5.03
C THR A 19 -6.93 5.07 3.63
N ILE A 20 -6.13 4.56 2.67
CA ILE A 20 -6.20 4.98 1.26
C ILE A 20 -7.57 4.61 0.67
N LEU A 21 -8.06 3.41 0.94
CA LEU A 21 -9.38 2.94 0.51
C LEU A 21 -10.48 3.91 0.97
N TRP A 22 -10.47 4.23 2.26
CA TRP A 22 -11.42 5.18 2.85
C TRP A 22 -11.34 6.57 2.18
N ALA A 23 -10.13 7.09 1.95
CA ALA A 23 -9.95 8.37 1.28
C ALA A 23 -10.44 8.35 -0.18
N LEU A 24 -10.18 7.26 -0.92
CA LEU A 24 -10.67 7.08 -2.29
C LEU A 24 -12.18 6.92 -2.35
N GLU A 25 -12.77 6.15 -1.44
CA GLU A 25 -14.22 5.99 -1.35
C GLU A 25 -14.91 7.33 -1.08
N ARG A 26 -14.38 8.13 -0.16
CA ARG A 26 -14.87 9.49 0.11
C ARG A 26 -14.74 10.41 -1.09
N ALA A 27 -13.57 10.38 -1.78
CA ALA A 27 -13.29 11.29 -2.89
C ALA A 27 -14.07 10.94 -4.16
N PHE A 28 -14.30 9.67 -4.44
CA PHE A 28 -14.94 9.21 -5.67
C PHE A 28 -16.39 8.75 -5.50
N GLY A 29 -16.85 8.52 -4.27
CA GLY A 29 -18.21 8.06 -3.98
C GLY A 29 -18.61 6.85 -4.83
N ASN A 30 -19.72 6.95 -5.52
CA ASN A 30 -20.24 5.88 -6.38
C ASN A 30 -19.33 5.54 -7.58
N ALA A 31 -18.33 6.36 -7.88
CA ALA A 31 -17.33 6.08 -8.92
C ALA A 31 -16.12 5.29 -8.41
N PHE A 32 -16.06 4.96 -7.12
CA PHE A 32 -15.07 4.07 -6.51
C PHE A 32 -15.55 2.62 -6.45
N ARG A 33 -14.62 1.65 -6.58
CA ARG A 33 -14.85 0.22 -6.30
C ARG A 33 -13.60 -0.40 -5.66
N SER A 34 -13.82 -1.13 -4.56
CA SER A 34 -12.89 -2.18 -4.12
C SER A 34 -13.23 -3.45 -4.89
N VAL A 35 -12.22 -4.10 -5.46
CA VAL A 35 -12.43 -5.21 -6.42
C VAL A 35 -11.90 -6.55 -5.92
N ASP A 36 -11.53 -6.66 -4.65
CA ASP A 36 -10.95 -7.91 -4.12
C ASP A 36 -11.97 -9.07 -4.11
N GLU A 37 -13.27 -8.76 -4.05
CA GLU A 37 -14.36 -9.74 -4.08
C GLU A 37 -14.93 -9.96 -5.50
N ASP A 38 -14.57 -9.11 -6.47
CA ASP A 38 -15.13 -9.17 -7.82
C ASP A 38 -14.44 -10.20 -8.74
N PHE A 39 -13.34 -10.82 -8.26
CA PHE A 39 -12.51 -11.71 -9.08
C PHE A 39 -12.16 -13.02 -8.35
N ASP A 40 -12.70 -14.13 -8.84
CA ASP A 40 -12.62 -15.46 -8.20
C ASP A 40 -11.23 -16.13 -8.22
N HIS A 41 -10.21 -15.55 -8.85
CA HIS A 41 -8.98 -16.29 -9.20
C HIS A 41 -7.69 -15.77 -8.56
N GLY A 42 -7.78 -15.06 -7.44
CA GLY A 42 -6.59 -14.55 -6.73
C GLY A 42 -5.69 -13.62 -7.57
N ARG A 43 -6.20 -13.10 -8.70
CA ARG A 43 -5.50 -12.16 -9.59
C ARG A 43 -6.47 -11.53 -10.60
N VAL A 44 -6.34 -10.23 -10.85
CA VAL A 44 -7.05 -9.51 -11.90
C VAL A 44 -6.21 -9.47 -13.18
N PRO A 45 -6.48 -10.31 -14.20
CA PRO A 45 -5.81 -10.24 -15.48
C PRO A 45 -6.07 -8.91 -16.19
N LYS A 46 -5.09 -8.43 -16.98
CA LYS A 46 -5.20 -7.16 -17.70
C LYS A 46 -6.45 -7.07 -18.61
N SER A 47 -6.82 -8.17 -19.25
CA SER A 47 -8.02 -8.25 -20.10
C SER A 47 -9.31 -8.14 -19.29
N GLU A 48 -9.34 -8.70 -18.09
CA GLU A 48 -10.49 -8.62 -17.19
C GLU A 48 -10.65 -7.23 -16.59
N LEU A 49 -9.55 -6.59 -16.22
CA LEU A 49 -9.58 -5.19 -15.80
C LEU A 49 -10.20 -4.28 -16.88
N VAL A 50 -9.78 -4.45 -18.15
CA VAL A 50 -10.35 -3.69 -19.28
C VAL A 50 -11.83 -4.02 -19.45
N ARG A 51 -12.22 -5.29 -19.37
CA ARG A 51 -13.62 -5.73 -19.45
C ARG A 51 -14.46 -5.12 -18.33
N PHE A 52 -13.96 -5.18 -17.09
CA PHE A 52 -14.62 -4.62 -15.91
C PHE A 52 -14.89 -3.11 -16.08
N VAL A 53 -13.86 -2.34 -16.46
CA VAL A 53 -13.97 -0.89 -16.68
C VAL A 53 -14.92 -0.56 -17.84
N LYS A 54 -14.97 -1.39 -18.89
CA LYS A 54 -15.90 -1.23 -20.01
C LYS A 54 -17.36 -1.43 -19.57
N GLN A 55 -17.62 -2.40 -18.72
CA GLN A 55 -18.95 -2.71 -18.21
C GLN A 55 -19.42 -1.69 -17.14
N ASN A 56 -18.47 -1.16 -16.35
CA ASN A 56 -18.74 -0.20 -15.27
C ASN A 56 -18.32 1.22 -15.68
N ARG A 57 -19.14 1.86 -16.49
CA ARG A 57 -18.82 3.17 -17.11
C ARG A 57 -18.64 4.31 -16.12
N GLN A 58 -19.28 4.24 -14.96
CA GLN A 58 -19.20 5.24 -13.89
C GLN A 58 -17.89 5.15 -13.07
N VAL A 59 -17.20 4.02 -13.08
CA VAL A 59 -16.01 3.81 -12.25
C VAL A 59 -14.85 4.69 -12.71
N ALA A 60 -14.31 5.49 -11.79
CA ALA A 60 -13.15 6.35 -11.98
C ALA A 60 -11.97 5.97 -11.09
N ALA A 61 -12.21 5.22 -10.00
CA ALA A 61 -11.15 4.73 -9.12
C ALA A 61 -11.40 3.28 -8.68
N LEU A 62 -10.32 2.51 -8.61
CA LEU A 62 -10.31 1.11 -8.22
C LEU A 62 -9.24 0.90 -7.13
N SER A 63 -9.53 0.00 -6.20
CA SER A 63 -8.53 -0.48 -5.24
C SER A 63 -8.60 -2.00 -5.12
N GLY A 64 -7.45 -2.68 -4.99
CA GLY A 64 -7.42 -4.12 -4.78
C GLY A 64 -6.01 -4.67 -4.63
N HIS A 65 -5.93 -5.86 -4.00
CA HIS A 65 -4.70 -6.62 -3.79
C HIS A 65 -4.24 -7.41 -5.03
N LEU A 66 -5.15 -7.65 -5.96
CA LEU A 66 -5.03 -8.68 -6.99
C LEU A 66 -4.65 -8.16 -8.37
N PHE A 67 -4.43 -6.86 -8.54
CA PHE A 67 -4.08 -6.27 -9.83
C PHE A 67 -2.74 -6.76 -10.37
N CYS A 68 -2.68 -6.99 -11.69
CA CYS A 68 -1.44 -7.30 -12.39
C CYS A 68 -0.73 -6.04 -12.87
N LEU A 69 0.45 -5.79 -12.33
CA LEU A 69 1.33 -4.67 -12.69
C LEU A 69 2.15 -4.96 -13.97
N PRO A 70 2.50 -3.94 -14.74
CA PRO A 70 1.84 -2.65 -14.83
C PRO A 70 0.44 -2.78 -15.44
N ALA A 71 -0.42 -1.79 -15.25
CA ALA A 71 -1.75 -1.77 -15.84
C ALA A 71 -1.72 -1.90 -17.38
N PRO A 72 -2.79 -2.37 -18.02
CA PRO A 72 -2.82 -2.55 -19.46
C PRO A 72 -2.75 -1.21 -20.22
N LYS A 73 -1.95 -1.16 -21.28
CA LYS A 73 -2.04 -0.07 -22.28
C LYS A 73 -3.30 -0.29 -23.11
N HIS A 74 -4.13 0.74 -23.25
CA HIS A 74 -5.39 0.64 -23.99
C HIS A 74 -5.70 1.94 -24.74
N GLU A 75 -6.33 1.87 -25.89
CA GLU A 75 -6.61 3.04 -26.75
C GLU A 75 -7.57 4.05 -26.12
N ARG A 76 -8.55 3.58 -25.36
CA ARG A 76 -9.61 4.40 -24.77
C ARG A 76 -9.43 4.69 -23.29
N TYR A 77 -8.60 3.91 -22.58
CA TYR A 77 -8.41 4.00 -21.13
C TYR A 77 -6.98 4.40 -20.80
N ARG A 78 -6.84 5.26 -19.82
CA ARG A 78 -5.57 5.62 -19.19
C ARG A 78 -5.66 5.23 -17.73
N PHE A 79 -4.91 4.22 -17.36
CA PHE A 79 -4.80 3.77 -15.98
C PHE A 79 -3.70 4.58 -15.30
N LEU A 80 -4.05 5.21 -14.17
CA LEU A 80 -3.16 6.00 -13.35
C LEU A 80 -2.88 5.19 -12.08
N GLU A 81 -1.67 4.73 -11.93
CA GLU A 81 -1.30 3.75 -10.92
C GLU A 81 -0.79 4.44 -9.66
N LEU A 82 -1.38 4.10 -8.52
CA LEU A 82 -1.03 4.57 -7.18
C LEU A 82 -0.57 3.39 -6.34
N CYS A 83 0.61 3.49 -5.72
CA CYS A 83 1.10 2.49 -4.78
C CYS A 83 1.91 3.15 -3.66
N PHE A 84 1.82 2.58 -2.45
CA PHE A 84 2.62 2.99 -1.30
C PHE A 84 3.58 1.87 -0.90
N LEU A 85 4.84 2.25 -0.66
CA LEU A 85 5.84 1.39 -0.03
C LEU A 85 5.92 1.68 1.48
N ARG A 86 6.38 0.69 2.23
CA ARG A 86 6.53 0.77 3.68
C ARG A 86 7.80 0.04 4.11
N HIS A 87 8.41 0.47 5.22
CA HIS A 87 9.50 -0.27 5.83
C HIS A 87 9.09 -1.73 6.11
N PRO A 88 9.82 -2.74 5.56
CA PRO A 88 9.37 -4.14 5.58
C PRO A 88 9.16 -4.67 7.01
N LEU A 89 10.01 -4.33 7.97
CA LEU A 89 9.87 -4.79 9.35
C LEU A 89 8.67 -4.15 10.05
N ASP A 90 8.41 -2.85 9.84
CA ASP A 90 7.21 -2.18 10.34
C ASP A 90 5.93 -2.76 9.69
N ARG A 91 6.01 -3.17 8.42
CA ARG A 91 4.93 -3.91 7.74
C ARG A 91 4.66 -5.25 8.42
N LEU A 92 5.70 -6.02 8.75
CA LEU A 92 5.58 -7.32 9.43
C LEU A 92 4.93 -7.18 10.82
N GLN A 93 5.39 -6.24 11.62
CA GLN A 93 4.79 -5.96 12.93
C GLN A 93 3.30 -5.56 12.77
N SER A 94 3.00 -4.72 11.78
CA SER A 94 1.62 -4.35 11.46
C SER A 94 0.78 -5.54 11.01
N ALA A 95 1.35 -6.46 10.23
CA ALA A 95 0.67 -7.67 9.77
C ALA A 95 0.32 -8.59 10.95
N TYR A 96 1.27 -8.85 11.84
CA TYR A 96 1.02 -9.65 13.05
C TYR A 96 -0.12 -9.08 13.90
N HIS A 97 -0.04 -7.79 14.24
CA HIS A 97 -1.07 -7.17 15.08
C HIS A 97 -2.45 -7.09 14.39
N TYR A 98 -2.49 -7.00 13.08
CA TYR A 98 -3.74 -7.05 12.33
C TYR A 98 -4.31 -8.46 12.31
N THR A 99 -3.52 -9.45 11.89
CA THR A 99 -3.94 -10.85 11.78
C THR A 99 -4.43 -11.39 13.14
N ARG A 100 -3.74 -11.04 14.23
CA ARG A 100 -4.12 -11.43 15.58
C ARG A 100 -5.51 -10.93 16.02
N ARG A 101 -6.02 -9.85 15.41
CA ARG A 101 -7.35 -9.27 15.74
C ARG A 101 -8.48 -9.86 14.90
N LEU A 102 -8.17 -10.58 13.84
CA LEU A 102 -9.18 -11.22 13.01
C LEU A 102 -9.90 -12.33 13.81
N GLU A 103 -11.20 -12.50 13.55
CA GLU A 103 -12.04 -13.45 14.28
C GLU A 103 -12.05 -14.85 13.67
N ASN A 104 -11.74 -14.97 12.38
CA ASN A 104 -11.73 -16.25 11.65
C ASN A 104 -10.57 -17.15 12.13
N THR A 105 -10.84 -18.01 13.10
CA THR A 105 -9.87 -18.96 13.66
C THR A 105 -9.66 -20.22 12.81
N ASP A 106 -10.46 -20.43 11.77
CA ASP A 106 -10.26 -21.54 10.82
C ASP A 106 -9.09 -21.24 9.87
N ASP A 107 -8.73 -19.97 9.72
CA ASP A 107 -7.50 -19.58 9.05
C ASP A 107 -6.30 -19.87 9.96
N ILE A 108 -5.44 -20.80 9.54
CA ILE A 108 -4.24 -21.20 10.29
C ILE A 108 -3.34 -20.02 10.63
N ASN A 109 -3.26 -19.03 9.77
CA ASN A 109 -2.46 -17.83 9.98
C ASN A 109 -3.02 -16.99 11.15
N VAL A 110 -4.35 -16.87 11.22
CA VAL A 110 -5.04 -16.19 12.32
C VAL A 110 -4.84 -16.96 13.63
N ALA A 111 -5.03 -18.28 13.61
CA ALA A 111 -4.84 -19.12 14.77
C ALA A 111 -3.43 -19.00 15.34
N GLN A 112 -2.41 -19.05 14.50
CA GLN A 112 -1.00 -18.92 14.91
C GLN A 112 -0.67 -17.50 15.40
N ALA A 113 -1.16 -16.46 14.74
CA ALA A 113 -0.93 -15.07 15.19
C ALA A 113 -1.56 -14.80 16.57
N ARG A 114 -2.64 -15.50 16.92
CA ARG A 114 -3.29 -15.39 18.25
C ARG A 114 -2.56 -16.19 19.32
N ALA A 115 -2.03 -17.34 18.98
CA ALA A 115 -1.37 -18.25 19.92
C ALA A 115 0.09 -17.88 20.22
N LEU A 116 0.80 -17.36 19.23
CA LEU A 116 2.24 -17.14 19.31
C LEU A 116 2.61 -15.69 19.66
N SER A 117 3.78 -15.52 20.29
CA SER A 117 4.44 -14.21 20.38
C SER A 117 4.84 -13.69 19.00
N LEU A 118 5.17 -12.39 18.88
CA LEU A 118 5.64 -11.85 17.60
C LEU A 118 6.86 -12.60 17.06
N PRO A 119 7.95 -12.82 17.83
CA PRO A 119 9.11 -13.56 17.32
C PRO A 119 8.76 -14.98 16.88
N ASP A 120 7.99 -15.73 17.68
CA ASP A 120 7.61 -17.11 17.35
C ASP A 120 6.71 -17.17 16.10
N TYR A 121 5.80 -16.21 15.96
CA TYR A 121 4.95 -16.11 14.77
C TYR A 121 5.77 -15.81 13.50
N LEU A 122 6.77 -14.93 13.58
CA LEU A 122 7.64 -14.63 12.44
C LEU A 122 8.52 -15.85 12.06
N LEU A 123 9.00 -16.62 13.03
CA LEU A 123 9.68 -17.89 12.76
C LEU A 123 8.75 -18.92 12.14
N TRP A 124 7.53 -19.04 12.64
CA TRP A 124 6.51 -19.91 12.07
C TRP A 124 6.20 -19.52 10.61
N LEU A 125 6.03 -18.21 10.32
CA LEU A 125 5.85 -17.73 8.94
C LEU A 125 7.03 -18.11 8.05
N ARG A 126 8.26 -18.00 8.56
CA ARG A 126 9.46 -18.35 7.81
C ARG A 126 9.45 -19.80 7.33
N GLU A 127 8.94 -20.68 8.14
CA GLU A 127 8.89 -22.13 7.87
C GLU A 127 7.67 -22.53 7.04
N ASN A 128 6.50 -21.94 7.31
CA ASN A 128 5.24 -22.41 6.77
C ASN A 128 4.66 -21.52 5.65
N GLN A 129 4.88 -20.20 5.73
CA GLN A 129 4.34 -19.22 4.78
C GLN A 129 5.37 -18.11 4.45
N PRO A 130 6.57 -18.47 3.95
CA PRO A 130 7.65 -17.51 3.73
C PRO A 130 7.28 -16.37 2.76
N TYR A 131 6.32 -16.58 1.87
CA TYR A 131 5.80 -15.58 0.94
C TYR A 131 5.04 -14.43 1.65
N ASN A 132 4.60 -14.59 2.89
CA ASN A 132 3.99 -13.54 3.71
C ASN A 132 5.02 -12.72 4.50
N LEU A 133 6.25 -13.23 4.60
CA LEU A 133 7.33 -12.67 5.39
C LEU A 133 8.40 -11.98 4.55
N ILE A 134 8.89 -12.66 3.49
CA ILE A 134 10.15 -12.36 2.82
C ILE A 134 9.92 -11.53 1.55
N ASN A 135 10.48 -10.32 1.50
CA ASN A 135 10.54 -9.47 0.32
C ASN A 135 9.19 -9.33 -0.42
N VAL A 136 8.12 -9.13 0.34
CA VAL A 136 6.73 -9.16 -0.15
C VAL A 136 6.47 -8.06 -1.17
N GLN A 137 6.98 -6.86 -0.93
CA GLN A 137 6.77 -5.70 -1.81
C GLN A 137 7.53 -5.87 -3.14
N THR A 138 8.76 -6.40 -3.06
CA THR A 138 9.55 -6.77 -4.23
C THR A 138 8.85 -7.86 -5.04
N CYS A 139 8.29 -8.87 -4.37
CA CYS A 139 7.49 -9.91 -5.05
C CYS A 139 6.29 -9.32 -5.78
N VAL A 140 5.51 -8.46 -5.13
CA VAL A 140 4.31 -7.85 -5.72
C VAL A 140 4.65 -6.99 -6.93
N LEU A 141 5.59 -6.06 -6.79
CA LEU A 141 5.94 -5.12 -7.85
C LEU A 141 6.79 -5.77 -8.96
N GLY A 142 7.72 -6.66 -8.60
CA GLY A 142 8.64 -7.31 -9.56
C GLY A 142 8.01 -8.47 -10.31
N ASN A 143 6.96 -9.07 -9.77
CA ASN A 143 6.36 -10.30 -10.29
C ASN A 143 4.95 -10.10 -10.87
N ARG A 144 4.65 -8.88 -11.31
CA ARG A 144 3.38 -8.53 -11.97
C ARG A 144 2.15 -8.81 -11.10
N GLY A 145 2.23 -8.42 -9.81
CA GLY A 145 1.14 -8.60 -8.86
C GLY A 145 1.01 -10.02 -8.30
N ARG A 146 1.96 -10.91 -8.59
CA ARG A 146 1.97 -12.26 -8.03
C ARG A 146 2.84 -12.32 -6.78
N TYR A 147 2.35 -12.91 -5.72
CA TYR A 147 3.17 -13.34 -4.59
C TYR A 147 3.95 -14.61 -5.01
N PHE A 148 5.04 -14.43 -5.74
CA PHE A 148 5.86 -15.54 -6.18
C PHE A 148 7.13 -15.62 -5.36
N PHE A 149 7.43 -16.78 -4.86
CA PHE A 149 8.56 -17.03 -3.98
C PHE A 149 9.49 -18.12 -4.59
N PRO A 150 10.79 -18.01 -4.44
CA PRO A 150 11.56 -16.94 -3.82
C PRO A 150 11.82 -15.73 -4.76
N PRO A 151 11.83 -14.50 -4.25
CA PRO A 151 12.27 -13.35 -5.02
C PRO A 151 13.80 -13.38 -5.23
N SER A 152 14.28 -12.70 -6.25
CA SER A 152 15.69 -12.60 -6.61
C SER A 152 16.06 -11.15 -6.98
N PRO A 153 17.35 -10.81 -7.14
CA PRO A 153 17.76 -9.49 -7.62
C PRO A 153 17.08 -9.07 -8.95
N TYR A 154 16.80 -10.01 -9.84
CA TYR A 154 16.02 -9.75 -11.06
C TYR A 154 14.62 -9.20 -10.75
N HIS A 155 13.97 -9.70 -9.71
CA HIS A 155 12.65 -9.18 -9.29
C HIS A 155 12.77 -7.78 -8.69
N LEU A 156 13.86 -7.47 -7.99
CA LEU A 156 14.14 -6.12 -7.48
C LEU A 156 14.29 -5.11 -8.61
N GLU A 157 15.10 -5.41 -9.62
CA GLU A 157 15.26 -4.55 -10.80
C GLU A 157 13.92 -4.25 -11.47
N ARG A 158 13.08 -5.26 -11.62
CA ARG A 158 11.74 -5.11 -12.18
C ARG A 158 10.79 -4.33 -11.27
N ALA A 159 10.87 -4.53 -9.95
CA ALA A 159 10.10 -3.79 -8.99
C ALA A 159 10.44 -2.30 -9.03
N ILE A 160 11.74 -1.96 -9.10
CA ILE A 160 12.22 -0.58 -9.24
C ILE A 160 11.74 0.03 -10.56
N ALA A 161 11.84 -0.72 -11.67
CA ALA A 161 11.35 -0.24 -12.96
C ALA A 161 9.82 0.01 -12.94
N CYS A 162 9.05 -0.92 -12.38
CA CYS A 162 7.60 -0.79 -12.21
C CYS A 162 7.25 0.42 -11.34
N MET A 163 7.92 0.57 -10.20
CA MET A 163 7.72 1.69 -9.26
C MET A 163 7.95 3.05 -9.93
N ARG A 164 8.97 3.15 -10.79
CA ARG A 164 9.28 4.40 -11.54
C ARG A 164 8.23 4.77 -12.57
N GLU A 165 7.45 3.81 -13.06
CA GLU A 165 6.36 4.02 -14.02
C GLU A 165 5.03 4.39 -13.35
N LEU A 166 4.88 4.23 -12.02
CA LEU A 166 3.67 4.60 -11.30
C LEU A 166 3.35 6.09 -11.48
N ALA A 167 2.08 6.42 -11.69
CA ALA A 167 1.61 7.80 -11.71
C ALA A 167 1.83 8.48 -10.35
N VAL A 168 1.62 7.73 -9.26
CA VAL A 168 1.86 8.17 -7.89
C VAL A 168 2.56 7.06 -7.10
N LEU A 169 3.74 7.38 -6.60
CA LEU A 169 4.43 6.61 -5.58
C LEU A 169 4.28 7.32 -4.24
N GLY A 170 3.91 6.58 -3.20
CA GLY A 170 3.88 7.07 -1.82
C GLY A 170 4.78 6.23 -0.92
N ILE A 171 5.18 6.80 0.21
CA ILE A 171 5.91 6.14 1.29
C ILE A 171 5.06 6.26 2.56
N VAL A 172 4.79 5.13 3.23
CA VAL A 172 3.90 5.11 4.41
C VAL A 172 4.43 5.97 5.56
N GLU A 173 5.74 6.06 5.69
CA GLU A 173 6.43 6.89 6.68
C GLU A 173 6.29 8.40 6.38
N ARG A 174 5.87 8.74 5.16
CA ARG A 174 5.56 10.09 4.68
C ARG A 174 4.14 10.15 4.10
N PHE A 175 3.17 9.61 4.84
CA PHE A 175 1.84 9.30 4.31
C PHE A 175 1.10 10.53 3.78
N ASP A 176 1.06 11.62 4.57
CA ASP A 176 0.43 12.88 4.16
C ASP A 176 1.08 13.44 2.88
N ASP A 177 2.40 13.44 2.81
CA ASP A 177 3.15 13.87 1.63
C ASP A 177 2.81 13.03 0.40
N GLY A 178 2.62 11.72 0.57
CA GLY A 178 2.21 10.81 -0.49
C GLY A 178 0.82 11.14 -1.04
N LEU A 179 -0.14 11.47 -0.18
CA LEU A 179 -1.50 11.86 -0.60
C LEU A 179 -1.52 13.27 -1.20
N ILE A 180 -0.74 14.22 -0.68
CA ILE A 180 -0.55 15.55 -1.29
C ILE A 180 0.04 15.42 -2.70
N ALA A 181 1.03 14.53 -2.88
CA ALA A 181 1.60 14.25 -4.20
C ALA A 181 0.55 13.65 -5.14
N ALA A 182 -0.31 12.75 -4.66
CA ALA A 182 -1.41 12.19 -5.43
C ALA A 182 -2.39 13.28 -5.88
N GLU A 183 -2.84 14.16 -4.98
CA GLU A 183 -3.70 15.30 -5.33
C GLU A 183 -3.04 16.19 -6.39
N PHE A 184 -1.76 16.50 -6.23
CA PHE A 184 -1.03 17.37 -7.17
C PHE A 184 -0.88 16.75 -8.55
N TYR A 185 -0.37 15.53 -8.64
CA TYR A 185 -0.10 14.87 -9.93
C TYR A 185 -1.36 14.44 -10.68
N LEU A 186 -2.44 14.18 -9.97
CA LEU A 186 -3.71 13.76 -10.55
C LEU A 186 -4.67 14.92 -10.82
N LYS A 187 -4.35 16.15 -10.40
CA LYS A 187 -5.23 17.34 -10.52
C LYS A 187 -5.71 17.63 -11.94
N SER A 188 -4.85 17.40 -12.94
CA SER A 188 -5.23 17.65 -14.35
C SER A 188 -6.34 16.72 -14.85
N VAL A 189 -6.52 15.59 -14.18
CA VAL A 189 -7.51 14.55 -14.52
C VAL A 189 -8.67 14.54 -13.54
N PHE A 190 -8.40 14.75 -12.28
CA PHE A 190 -9.34 14.79 -11.16
C PHE A 190 -9.16 16.13 -10.41
N PRO A 191 -9.72 17.25 -10.93
CA PRO A 191 -9.46 18.58 -10.40
C PRO A 191 -9.93 18.77 -8.95
N ASP A 192 -11.00 18.07 -8.56
CA ASP A 192 -11.63 18.17 -7.23
C ASP A 192 -11.18 17.04 -6.29
N LEU A 193 -10.08 16.31 -6.63
CA LEU A 193 -9.58 15.22 -5.82
C LEU A 193 -9.13 15.73 -4.45
N ASP A 194 -9.82 15.26 -3.41
CA ASP A 194 -9.49 15.50 -2.01
C ASP A 194 -9.27 14.15 -1.29
N LEU A 195 -8.01 13.87 -0.97
CA LEU A 195 -7.58 12.65 -0.29
C LEU A 195 -7.34 12.84 1.21
N SER A 196 -7.83 13.96 1.80
CA SER A 196 -7.81 14.10 3.25
C SER A 196 -8.56 12.96 3.91
N TYR A 197 -8.13 12.54 5.10
CA TYR A 197 -8.54 11.28 5.69
C TYR A 197 -8.67 11.32 7.21
N VAL A 198 -9.37 10.32 7.74
CA VAL A 198 -9.28 9.91 9.14
C VAL A 198 -8.60 8.55 9.18
N SER A 199 -7.52 8.45 9.97
CA SER A 199 -6.73 7.22 10.09
C SER A 199 -7.61 6.02 10.46
N GLN A 200 -7.45 4.92 9.72
CA GLN A 200 -8.20 3.69 9.91
C GLN A 200 -7.33 2.62 10.55
N GLN A 201 -7.91 1.81 11.44
CA GLN A 201 -7.26 0.62 12.02
C GLN A 201 -5.88 0.87 12.69
N VAL A 202 -5.72 2.02 13.32
CA VAL A 202 -4.50 2.31 14.10
C VAL A 202 -4.51 1.48 15.39
N ARG A 203 -3.38 0.81 15.67
CA ARG A 203 -3.20 0.09 16.95
C ARG A 203 -3.14 1.10 18.09
N PRO A 204 -3.97 0.95 19.16
CA PRO A 204 -3.82 1.77 20.36
C PRO A 204 -2.40 1.65 20.94
N GLY A 205 -1.80 2.77 21.34
CA GLY A 205 -0.46 2.79 21.90
C GLY A 205 0.68 2.47 20.91
N ARG A 206 0.41 2.49 19.60
CA ARG A 206 1.47 2.34 18.58
C ARG A 206 2.44 3.51 18.67
N PRO A 207 3.78 3.25 18.71
CA PRO A 207 4.77 4.32 18.68
C PRO A 207 4.61 5.19 17.42
N VAL A 208 4.84 6.49 17.57
CA VAL A 208 4.58 7.48 16.51
C VAL A 208 5.62 7.37 15.39
N THR A 209 6.90 7.35 15.75
CA THR A 209 7.99 7.34 14.77
C THR A 209 8.33 5.94 14.28
N LEU A 210 8.89 5.85 13.08
CA LEU A 210 9.40 4.58 12.55
C LEU A 210 10.51 4.01 13.45
N ALA A 211 11.44 4.86 13.89
CA ALA A 211 12.55 4.45 14.75
C ALA A 211 12.05 3.75 16.03
N GLU A 212 11.11 4.37 16.75
CA GLU A 212 10.50 3.77 17.95
C GLU A 212 9.84 2.41 17.67
N ARG A 213 9.19 2.26 16.50
CA ARG A 213 8.55 0.99 16.11
C ARG A 213 9.56 -0.09 15.80
N LEU A 214 10.67 0.26 15.14
CA LEU A 214 11.76 -0.67 14.87
C LEU A 214 12.48 -1.06 16.17
N ASP A 215 12.69 -0.13 17.09
CA ASP A 215 13.25 -0.40 18.41
C ASP A 215 12.33 -1.30 19.25
N GLU A 216 11.00 -1.07 19.19
CA GLU A 216 10.02 -1.98 19.82
C GLU A 216 10.15 -3.39 19.27
N MET A 217 10.21 -3.53 17.94
CA MET A 217 10.35 -4.83 17.27
C MET A 217 11.68 -5.51 17.62
N ARG A 218 12.78 -4.75 17.64
CA ARG A 218 14.10 -5.25 18.00
C ARG A 218 14.15 -5.76 19.43
N ARG A 219 13.53 -5.03 20.37
CA ARG A 219 13.42 -5.48 21.79
C ARG A 219 12.59 -6.75 21.93
N GLN A 220 11.52 -6.91 21.13
CA GLN A 220 10.65 -8.10 21.18
C GLN A 220 11.33 -9.32 20.55
N CYS A 221 12.04 -9.13 19.44
CA CYS A 221 12.67 -10.21 18.68
C CYS A 221 14.08 -10.57 19.17
N GLY A 222 14.76 -9.66 19.86
CA GLY A 222 16.20 -9.76 20.14
C GLY A 222 17.04 -9.46 18.89
N ASP A 223 18.32 -9.12 19.11
CA ASP A 223 19.22 -8.68 18.03
C ASP A 223 19.44 -9.73 16.95
N ASP A 224 19.49 -11.00 17.33
CA ASP A 224 19.80 -12.08 16.37
C ASP A 224 18.64 -12.32 15.40
N LEU A 225 17.42 -12.39 15.88
CA LEU A 225 16.26 -12.54 15.01
C LEU A 225 16.03 -11.26 14.20
N TYR A 226 16.22 -10.09 14.81
CA TYR A 226 16.06 -8.81 14.13
C TYR A 226 16.99 -8.71 12.90
N ARG A 227 18.28 -9.03 13.06
CA ARG A 227 19.25 -9.08 11.94
C ARG A 227 18.85 -10.10 10.86
N LYS A 228 18.30 -11.25 11.25
CA LYS A 228 17.78 -12.23 10.28
C LYS A 228 16.58 -11.68 9.51
N LEU A 229 15.67 -10.95 10.17
CA LEU A 229 14.53 -10.32 9.52
C LEU A 229 14.95 -9.25 8.50
N GLU A 230 15.97 -8.44 8.82
CA GLU A 230 16.58 -7.50 7.87
C GLU A 230 17.16 -8.26 6.65
N ALA A 231 17.98 -9.29 6.89
CA ALA A 231 18.57 -10.09 5.82
C ALA A 231 17.52 -10.80 4.94
N TRP A 232 16.44 -11.31 5.52
CA TRP A 232 15.35 -11.93 4.76
C TRP A 232 14.54 -10.93 3.96
N ASN A 233 14.58 -9.64 4.30
CA ASN A 233 13.87 -8.57 3.62
C ASN A 233 14.81 -7.56 2.93
N ASP A 234 16.03 -7.98 2.62
CA ASP A 234 17.06 -7.12 2.02
C ASP A 234 16.62 -6.52 0.69
N LEU A 235 15.91 -7.27 -0.16
CA LEU A 235 15.39 -6.72 -1.43
C LEU A 235 14.27 -5.70 -1.20
N ASP A 236 13.43 -5.87 -0.18
CA ASP A 236 12.41 -4.88 0.18
C ASP A 236 13.02 -3.61 0.79
N LEU A 237 14.13 -3.75 1.55
CA LEU A 237 14.89 -2.61 2.06
C LEU A 237 15.53 -1.80 0.92
N GLN A 238 16.16 -2.47 -0.04
CA GLN A 238 16.72 -1.83 -1.23
C GLN A 238 15.63 -1.20 -2.11
N LEU A 239 14.47 -1.85 -2.26
CA LEU A 239 13.32 -1.29 -2.97
C LEU A 239 12.80 -0.03 -2.28
N LEU A 240 12.72 -0.03 -0.94
CA LEU A 240 12.28 1.13 -0.17
C LEU A 240 13.26 2.30 -0.33
N GLU A 241 14.57 2.06 -0.20
CA GLU A 241 15.61 3.08 -0.42
C GLU A 241 15.48 3.72 -1.81
N ALA A 242 15.34 2.91 -2.86
CA ALA A 242 15.11 3.39 -4.23
C ALA A 242 13.78 4.16 -4.34
N GLY A 243 12.75 3.71 -3.60
CA GLY A 243 11.43 4.35 -3.54
C GLY A 243 11.47 5.71 -2.85
N GLU A 244 12.17 5.83 -1.73
CA GLU A 244 12.34 7.09 -1.01
C GLU A 244 13.10 8.13 -1.87
N ALA A 245 14.16 7.70 -2.55
CA ALA A 245 14.90 8.55 -3.47
C ALA A 245 14.03 9.03 -4.64
N GLU A 246 13.25 8.14 -5.27
CA GLU A 246 12.33 8.50 -6.36
C GLU A 246 11.18 9.38 -5.88
N PHE A 247 10.62 9.09 -4.70
CA PHE A 247 9.59 9.92 -4.07
C PHE A 247 10.11 11.34 -3.80
N ALA A 248 11.29 11.47 -3.18
CA ALA A 248 11.92 12.77 -2.92
C ALA A 248 12.18 13.54 -4.22
N ARG A 249 12.70 12.86 -5.24
CA ARG A 249 12.93 13.44 -6.57
C ARG A 249 11.65 14.01 -7.21
N ARG A 250 10.51 13.33 -7.05
CA ARG A 250 9.21 13.82 -7.56
C ARG A 250 8.66 14.93 -6.66
N PHE A 251 8.71 14.73 -5.36
CA PHE A 251 8.10 15.61 -4.38
C PHE A 251 8.64 17.04 -4.41
N GLN A 252 9.93 17.24 -4.72
CA GLN A 252 10.56 18.56 -4.86
C GLN A 252 9.92 19.45 -5.94
N PHE A 253 9.20 18.87 -6.92
CA PHE A 253 8.53 19.63 -7.97
C PHE A 253 7.14 20.12 -7.58
N ILE A 254 6.66 19.80 -6.37
CA ILE A 254 5.37 20.27 -5.87
C ILE A 254 5.55 21.69 -5.33
N PRO A 255 4.95 22.71 -5.95
CA PRO A 255 5.10 24.08 -5.51
C PRO A 255 4.32 24.33 -4.21
N HIS A 256 4.79 25.28 -3.40
CA HIS A 256 4.13 25.73 -2.16
C HIS A 256 3.84 24.57 -1.18
N ILE A 257 4.83 23.68 -0.99
CA ILE A 257 4.63 22.45 -0.26
C ILE A 257 4.20 22.64 1.19
N GLU A 258 4.79 23.60 1.91
CA GLU A 258 4.44 23.89 3.30
C GLU A 258 2.98 24.34 3.44
N GLN A 259 2.51 25.19 2.52
CA GLN A 259 1.12 25.61 2.48
C GLN A 259 0.19 24.42 2.22
N ARG A 260 0.53 23.55 1.24
CA ARG A 260 -0.26 22.35 0.92
C ARG A 260 -0.32 21.37 2.10
N GLN A 261 0.79 21.19 2.80
CA GLN A 261 0.83 20.34 4.01
C GLN A 261 -0.06 20.93 5.11
N HIS A 262 -0.02 22.26 5.30
CA HIS A 262 -0.89 22.92 6.28
C HIS A 262 -2.38 22.77 5.92
N GLU A 263 -2.75 23.06 4.68
CA GLU A 263 -4.11 22.94 4.17
C GLU A 263 -4.62 21.49 4.23
N PHE A 264 -3.76 20.52 3.88
CA PHE A 264 -4.09 19.10 3.94
C PHE A 264 -4.37 18.64 5.37
N ARG A 265 -3.51 19.00 6.32
CA ARG A 265 -3.71 18.70 7.74
C ARG A 265 -4.98 19.33 8.27
N ALA A 266 -5.25 20.61 7.96
CA ALA A 266 -6.48 21.28 8.37
C ALA A 266 -7.74 20.54 7.87
N ARG A 267 -7.74 20.03 6.61
CA ARG A 267 -8.85 19.20 6.10
C ARG A 267 -8.98 17.87 6.83
N CYS A 268 -7.86 17.21 7.16
CA CYS A 268 -7.89 15.97 7.94
C CYS A 268 -8.40 16.20 9.37
N ASP A 269 -8.02 17.31 9.99
CA ASP A 269 -8.51 17.68 11.34
C ASP A 269 -10.01 17.95 11.33
N ALA A 270 -10.51 18.73 10.38
CA ALA A 270 -11.94 18.98 10.22
C ALA A 270 -12.75 17.69 10.04
N LEU A 271 -12.24 16.70 9.29
CA LEU A 271 -12.89 15.39 9.15
C LEU A 271 -12.91 14.60 10.47
N ARG A 272 -11.86 14.69 11.27
CA ARG A 272 -11.82 14.05 12.60
C ARG A 272 -12.84 14.65 13.55
N ASP A 273 -12.95 15.98 13.58
CA ASP A 273 -13.90 16.69 14.42
C ASP A 273 -15.35 16.38 14.04
N GLN A 274 -15.66 16.33 12.73
CA GLN A 274 -16.97 15.91 12.25
C GLN A 274 -17.34 14.48 12.69
N ARG A 275 -16.37 13.55 12.64
CA ARG A 275 -16.61 12.15 13.07
C ARG A 275 -16.77 12.01 14.58
N MET A 276 -16.17 12.88 15.37
CA MET A 276 -16.34 12.87 16.83
C MET A 276 -17.67 13.50 17.26
N ALA A 277 -18.27 14.36 16.44
CA ALA A 277 -19.53 15.02 16.69
C ALA A 277 -20.77 14.22 16.19
N ALA A 278 -20.58 13.18 15.39
CA ALA A 278 -21.63 12.32 14.83
C ALA A 278 -21.78 11.01 15.63
#